data_7252e6d777e2b27bbeb77587176ae5a0
#
_entry.id   7252e6d777e2b27bbeb77587176ae5a0
#
_cell.length_a   1.000
_cell.length_b   1.000
_cell.length_c   1.000
_cell.angle_alpha   90.00
_cell.angle_beta   90.00
_cell.angle_gamma   90.00
#
_symmetry.space_group_name_H-M   'P 1'
#
loop_
_entity.id
_entity.type
_entity.pdbx_description
1 polymer ?
#
loop_
_entity_poly.entity_id
_entity_poly.type
_entity_poly.pdbx_seq_one_letter_code
_entity_poly.pdbx_strand_id
1 'polypeptide(L)'
;RALERYAVRVGGGKNHRFNLTDLILIKDNHLVAMRALGMSLKEIIAKARENSPLSLKIEVEVTSPEEALEAVEAGADIIMPDNMSPDEMRHLISLLPFNVKTEASGGVTVDNIREVAASGVNFISSGALTHSTKALDISIELEPDSVRLL
;
A
#
# COMPACT_ATOMS: atom_id res chain seq x y z
N ARG A 1 3.44 -17.24 2.78
CA ARG A 1 2.51 -16.18 2.29
C ARG A 1 1.10 -16.28 2.92
N ALA A 2 0.47 -17.47 3.00
CA ALA A 2 -0.85 -17.62 3.62
C ALA A 2 -0.81 -17.34 5.13
N LEU A 3 0.19 -17.89 5.83
CA LEU A 3 0.39 -17.69 7.27
C LEU A 3 0.72 -16.24 7.64
N GLU A 4 1.55 -15.56 6.84
CA GLU A 4 1.87 -14.14 7.04
C GLU A 4 0.61 -13.28 6.97
N ARG A 5 -0.23 -13.49 5.96
CA ARG A 5 -1.50 -12.79 5.80
C ARG A 5 -2.49 -13.09 6.92
N TYR A 6 -2.51 -14.33 7.37
CA TYR A 6 -3.31 -14.73 8.54
C TYR A 6 -2.82 -13.99 9.80
N ALA A 7 -1.51 -13.95 10.03
CA ALA A 7 -0.91 -13.26 11.17
C ALA A 7 -1.23 -11.76 11.18
N VAL A 8 -1.13 -11.08 10.03
CA VAL A 8 -1.52 -9.67 9.90
C VAL A 8 -2.97 -9.46 10.36
N ARG A 9 -3.91 -10.31 9.92
CA ARG A 9 -5.32 -10.20 10.31
C ARG A 9 -5.55 -10.48 11.78
N VAL A 10 -4.90 -11.48 12.35
CA VAL A 10 -5.00 -11.82 13.77
C VAL A 10 -4.43 -10.70 14.64
N GLY A 11 -3.38 -10.02 14.15
CA GLY A 11 -2.81 -8.83 14.79
C GLY A 11 -3.67 -7.55 14.64
N GLY A 12 -4.85 -7.64 14.03
CA GLY A 12 -5.76 -6.50 13.83
C GLY A 12 -5.49 -5.66 12.58
N GLY A 13 -4.47 -6.03 11.80
CA GLY A 13 -4.16 -5.38 10.53
C GLY A 13 -5.07 -5.84 9.39
N LYS A 14 -4.95 -5.17 8.25
CA LYS A 14 -5.60 -5.54 6.99
C LYS A 14 -4.55 -5.92 5.96
N ASN A 15 -4.85 -6.90 5.14
CA ASN A 15 -4.02 -7.18 3.98
C ASN A 15 -4.38 -6.18 2.88
N HIS A 16 -3.39 -5.58 2.24
CA HIS A 16 -3.59 -4.69 1.11
C HIS A 16 -4.36 -5.44 0.00
N ARG A 17 -3.77 -5.87 -1.07
CA ARG A 17 -4.43 -6.71 -2.08
C ARG A 17 -4.00 -8.18 -1.93
N PHE A 18 -4.92 -9.11 -2.16
CA PHE A 18 -4.61 -10.53 -2.14
C PHE A 18 -3.86 -10.95 -3.40
N ASN A 19 -4.32 -10.44 -4.54
CA ASN A 19 -3.71 -10.66 -5.84
C ASN A 19 -3.82 -9.39 -6.71
N LEU A 20 -3.34 -9.46 -7.94
CA LEU A 20 -3.35 -8.33 -8.88
C LEU A 20 -4.74 -7.96 -9.42
N THR A 21 -5.75 -8.79 -9.15
CA THR A 21 -7.13 -8.57 -9.60
C THR A 21 -8.01 -7.87 -8.56
N ASP A 22 -7.50 -7.58 -7.37
CA ASP A 22 -8.28 -6.94 -6.31
C ASP A 22 -8.25 -5.41 -6.40
N LEU A 23 -7.19 -4.86 -6.99
CA LEU A 23 -6.92 -3.44 -7.10
C LEU A 23 -5.89 -3.21 -8.21
N ILE A 24 -6.09 -2.20 -9.03
CA ILE A 24 -5.06 -1.73 -9.96
C ILE A 24 -4.17 -0.75 -9.20
N LEU A 25 -2.88 -1.07 -9.12
CA LEU A 25 -1.87 -0.19 -8.53
C LEU A 25 -0.91 0.26 -9.64
N ILE A 26 -0.97 1.55 -9.96
CA ILE A 26 -0.06 2.21 -10.90
C ILE A 26 1.09 2.78 -10.10
N LYS A 27 2.28 2.24 -10.33
CA LYS A 27 3.51 2.62 -9.65
C LYS A 27 4.37 3.52 -10.53
N ASP A 28 5.34 4.19 -9.91
CA ASP A 28 6.35 5.01 -10.56
C ASP A 28 6.94 4.35 -11.81
N ASN A 29 7.37 3.09 -11.71
CA ASN A 29 7.92 2.33 -12.83
C ASN A 29 6.93 2.12 -13.98
N HIS A 30 5.63 1.98 -13.69
CA HIS A 30 4.61 1.91 -14.73
C HIS A 30 4.47 3.27 -15.43
N LEU A 31 4.50 4.36 -14.67
CA LEU A 31 4.44 5.72 -15.22
C LEU A 31 5.64 6.00 -16.11
N VAL A 32 6.86 5.66 -15.66
CA VAL A 32 8.09 5.79 -16.47
C VAL A 32 7.97 5.04 -17.79
N ALA A 33 7.56 3.76 -17.74
CA ALA A 33 7.44 2.93 -18.93
C ALA A 33 6.38 3.45 -19.92
N MET A 34 5.21 3.87 -19.43
CA MET A 34 4.13 4.36 -20.28
C MET A 34 4.39 5.76 -20.82
N ARG A 35 5.02 6.65 -20.01
CA ARG A 35 5.47 7.97 -20.47
C ARG A 35 6.53 7.87 -21.57
N ALA A 36 7.41 6.87 -21.52
CA ALA A 36 8.37 6.58 -22.58
C ALA A 36 7.68 6.19 -23.92
N LEU A 37 6.45 5.69 -23.85
CA LEU A 37 5.59 5.42 -25.02
C LEU A 37 4.73 6.64 -25.43
N GLY A 38 4.94 7.80 -24.83
CA GLY A 38 4.24 9.04 -25.11
C GLY A 38 2.86 9.19 -24.46
N MET A 39 2.52 8.32 -23.49
CA MET A 39 1.23 8.39 -22.79
C MET A 39 1.28 9.37 -21.62
N SER A 40 0.27 10.22 -21.51
CA SER A 40 -0.01 11.04 -20.33
C SER A 40 -0.57 10.19 -19.17
N LEU A 41 -0.50 10.70 -17.93
CA LEU A 41 -1.11 10.04 -16.76
C LEU A 41 -2.61 9.80 -16.97
N LYS A 42 -3.31 10.75 -17.55
CA LYS A 42 -4.73 10.64 -17.91
C LYS A 42 -5.02 9.47 -18.84
N GLU A 43 -4.23 9.30 -19.89
CA GLU A 43 -4.38 8.18 -20.83
C GLU A 43 -4.06 6.83 -20.18
N ILE A 44 -3.07 6.80 -19.27
CA ILE A 44 -2.72 5.58 -18.52
C ILE A 44 -3.89 5.16 -17.62
N ILE A 45 -4.47 6.08 -16.85
CA ILE A 45 -5.61 5.80 -15.97
C ILE A 45 -6.85 5.44 -16.76
N ALA A 46 -7.15 6.16 -17.86
CA ALA A 46 -8.27 5.84 -18.76
C ALA A 46 -8.14 4.42 -19.32
N LYS A 47 -6.96 4.06 -19.82
CA LYS A 47 -6.68 2.71 -20.33
C LYS A 47 -6.81 1.63 -19.24
N ALA A 48 -6.37 1.92 -18.02
CA ALA A 48 -6.55 1.02 -16.89
C ALA A 48 -8.05 0.81 -16.59
N ARG A 49 -8.84 1.88 -16.60
CA ARG A 49 -10.28 1.86 -16.36
C ARG A 49 -11.04 1.09 -17.46
N GLU A 50 -10.72 1.31 -18.73
CA GLU A 50 -11.33 0.62 -19.86
C GLU A 50 -11.08 -0.89 -19.86
N ASN A 51 -9.92 -1.32 -19.38
CA ASN A 51 -9.51 -2.74 -19.36
C ASN A 51 -9.77 -3.44 -18.03
N SER A 52 -10.58 -2.86 -17.16
CA SER A 52 -10.88 -3.42 -15.84
C SER A 52 -12.38 -3.41 -15.53
N PRO A 53 -12.86 -4.30 -14.64
CA PRO A 53 -14.22 -4.23 -14.13
C PRO A 53 -14.50 -2.86 -13.48
N LEU A 54 -15.70 -2.32 -13.67
CA LEU A 54 -16.12 -1.02 -13.13
C LEU A 54 -15.98 -0.89 -11.60
N SER A 55 -16.07 -2.01 -10.89
CA SER A 55 -15.94 -2.05 -9.42
C SER A 55 -14.49 -2.00 -8.93
N LEU A 56 -13.52 -2.18 -9.84
CA LEU A 56 -12.11 -2.24 -9.46
C LEU A 56 -11.57 -0.82 -9.22
N LYS A 57 -10.96 -0.62 -8.07
CA LYS A 57 -10.32 0.65 -7.71
C LYS A 57 -8.99 0.82 -8.41
N ILE A 58 -8.69 2.06 -8.79
CA ILE A 58 -7.38 2.46 -9.33
C ILE A 58 -6.67 3.29 -8.27
N GLU A 59 -5.53 2.79 -7.86
CA GLU A 59 -4.60 3.44 -6.95
C GLU A 59 -3.36 3.88 -7.72
N VAL A 60 -2.91 5.11 -7.44
CA VAL A 60 -1.76 5.71 -8.11
C VAL A 60 -0.74 6.14 -7.07
N GLU A 61 0.48 5.64 -7.23
CA GLU A 61 1.65 6.06 -6.47
C GLU A 61 2.14 7.41 -7.01
N VAL A 62 2.34 8.38 -6.11
CA VAL A 62 2.69 9.76 -6.47
C VAL A 62 3.85 10.26 -5.61
N THR A 63 4.65 11.15 -6.17
CA THR A 63 5.82 11.74 -5.52
C THR A 63 5.69 13.27 -5.32
N SER A 64 4.60 13.87 -5.81
CA SER A 64 4.34 15.30 -5.61
C SER A 64 2.83 15.61 -5.50
N PRO A 65 2.45 16.75 -4.91
CA PRO A 65 1.07 17.21 -4.90
C PRO A 65 0.48 17.44 -6.30
N GLU A 66 1.29 17.91 -7.23
CA GLU A 66 0.87 18.17 -8.62
C GLU A 66 0.48 16.86 -9.31
N GLU A 67 1.31 15.82 -9.15
CA GLU A 67 1.04 14.49 -9.70
C GLU A 67 -0.22 13.88 -9.06
N ALA A 68 -0.44 14.11 -7.78
CA ALA A 68 -1.65 13.67 -7.08
C ALA A 68 -2.91 14.33 -7.64
N LEU A 69 -2.89 15.64 -7.88
CA LEU A 69 -4.01 16.36 -8.46
C LEU A 69 -4.27 15.88 -9.90
N GLU A 70 -3.23 15.70 -10.71
CA GLU A 70 -3.35 15.13 -12.06
C GLU A 70 -3.99 13.74 -12.03
N ALA A 71 -3.55 12.87 -11.11
CA ALA A 71 -4.11 11.52 -10.94
C ALA A 71 -5.59 11.57 -10.55
N VAL A 72 -5.98 12.46 -9.65
CA VAL A 72 -7.38 12.64 -9.24
C VAL A 72 -8.24 13.15 -10.39
N GLU A 73 -7.78 14.15 -11.13
CA GLU A 73 -8.47 14.65 -12.32
C GLU A 73 -8.62 13.58 -13.40
N ALA A 74 -7.66 12.68 -13.50
CA ALA A 74 -7.69 11.54 -14.40
C ALA A 74 -8.60 10.39 -13.92
N GLY A 75 -9.12 10.45 -12.69
CA GLY A 75 -10.08 9.48 -12.16
C GLY A 75 -9.47 8.37 -11.30
N ALA A 76 -8.34 8.62 -10.64
CA ALA A 76 -7.82 7.74 -9.59
C ALA A 76 -8.79 7.71 -8.39
N ASP A 77 -8.98 6.52 -7.81
CA ASP A 77 -9.82 6.33 -6.62
C ASP A 77 -9.02 6.49 -5.32
N ILE A 78 -7.73 6.17 -5.37
CA ILE A 78 -6.81 6.19 -4.22
C ILE A 78 -5.50 6.83 -4.67
N ILE A 79 -4.98 7.72 -3.86
CA ILE A 79 -3.66 8.32 -4.04
C ILE A 79 -2.72 7.74 -2.99
N MET A 80 -1.58 7.23 -3.44
CA MET A 80 -0.54 6.66 -2.57
C MET A 80 0.69 7.58 -2.58
N PRO A 81 0.81 8.52 -1.61
CA PRO A 81 2.06 9.26 -1.42
C PRO A 81 3.18 8.29 -1.05
N ASP A 82 4.23 8.23 -1.87
CA ASP A 82 5.38 7.36 -1.64
C ASP A 82 6.54 8.11 -1.02
N ASN A 83 7.04 7.61 0.11
CA ASN A 83 8.17 8.15 0.86
C ASN A 83 8.06 9.65 1.22
N MET A 84 6.85 10.20 1.34
CA MET A 84 6.61 11.56 1.80
C MET A 84 6.68 11.66 3.33
N SER A 85 7.13 12.78 3.84
CA SER A 85 7.05 13.10 5.27
C SER A 85 5.59 13.30 5.71
N PRO A 86 5.28 13.16 7.02
CA PRO A 86 3.93 13.41 7.54
C PRO A 86 3.40 14.83 7.22
N ASP A 87 4.27 15.84 7.17
CA ASP A 87 3.88 17.22 6.83
C ASP A 87 3.54 17.38 5.35
N GLU A 88 4.32 16.76 4.46
CA GLU A 88 4.03 16.71 3.02
C GLU A 88 2.72 15.96 2.76
N MET A 89 2.49 14.82 3.43
CA MET A 89 1.22 14.08 3.34
C MET A 89 0.04 14.95 3.79
N ARG A 90 0.17 15.67 4.90
CA ARG A 90 -0.88 16.58 5.41
C ARG A 90 -1.18 17.67 4.41
N HIS A 91 -0.15 18.27 3.82
CA HIS A 91 -0.32 19.28 2.78
C HIS A 91 -1.02 18.69 1.56
N LEU A 92 -0.55 17.56 1.04
CA LEU A 92 -1.16 16.87 -0.09
C LEU A 92 -2.64 16.58 0.17
N ILE A 93 -2.98 15.99 1.32
CA ILE A 93 -4.36 15.66 1.69
C ILE A 93 -5.27 16.89 1.71
N SER A 94 -4.75 18.04 2.15
CA SER A 94 -5.51 19.30 2.19
C SER A 94 -5.93 19.80 0.80
N LEU A 95 -5.24 19.36 -0.26
CA LEU A 95 -5.52 19.73 -1.65
C LEU A 95 -6.50 18.76 -2.34
N LEU A 96 -6.68 17.56 -1.79
CA LEU A 96 -7.47 16.51 -2.42
C LEU A 96 -8.98 16.65 -2.10
N PRO A 97 -9.86 16.26 -3.03
CA PRO A 97 -11.28 16.12 -2.77
C PRO A 97 -11.53 15.08 -1.66
N PHE A 98 -12.51 15.33 -0.79
CA PHE A 98 -12.81 14.48 0.39
C PHE A 98 -13.20 13.03 0.05
N ASN A 99 -13.67 12.78 -1.16
CA ASN A 99 -14.07 11.46 -1.65
C ASN A 99 -12.90 10.60 -2.14
N VAL A 100 -11.74 11.21 -2.38
CA VAL A 100 -10.51 10.49 -2.75
C VAL A 100 -9.87 9.92 -1.48
N LYS A 101 -9.47 8.66 -1.54
CA LYS A 101 -8.77 7.99 -0.43
C LYS A 101 -7.28 8.16 -0.57
N THR A 102 -6.59 8.13 0.57
CA THR A 102 -5.13 8.22 0.61
C THR A 102 -4.53 7.04 1.35
N GLU A 103 -3.43 6.51 0.85
CA GLU A 103 -2.69 5.41 1.46
C GLU A 103 -1.21 5.77 1.58
N ALA A 104 -0.70 5.95 2.79
CA ALA A 104 0.72 6.18 3.01
C ALA A 104 1.52 4.91 2.75
N SER A 105 2.59 5.03 1.97
CA SER A 105 3.54 3.96 1.67
C SER A 105 4.98 4.46 1.76
N GLY A 106 5.92 3.52 1.91
CA GLY A 106 7.33 3.83 2.00
C GLY A 106 7.80 4.17 3.43
N GLY A 107 8.83 3.49 3.90
CA GLY A 107 9.54 3.80 5.15
C GLY A 107 8.71 3.76 6.45
N VAL A 108 7.50 3.20 6.45
CA VAL A 108 6.63 3.16 7.64
C VAL A 108 7.10 2.08 8.61
N THR A 109 7.40 2.48 9.84
CA THR A 109 7.86 1.64 10.94
C THR A 109 7.00 1.84 12.19
N VAL A 110 7.22 1.03 13.23
CA VAL A 110 6.55 1.19 14.54
C VAL A 110 6.86 2.56 15.17
N ASP A 111 8.04 3.09 14.91
CA ASP A 111 8.50 4.34 15.52
C ASP A 111 7.81 5.58 14.93
N ASN A 112 7.52 5.57 13.62
CA ASN A 112 6.93 6.73 12.92
C ASN A 112 5.45 6.58 12.55
N ILE A 113 4.85 5.39 12.68
CA ILE A 113 3.46 5.13 12.26
C ILE A 113 2.43 6.07 12.89
N ARG A 114 2.69 6.53 14.13
CA ARG A 114 1.80 7.47 14.82
C ARG A 114 1.78 8.84 14.15
N GLU A 115 2.94 9.33 13.71
CA GLU A 115 3.07 10.60 13.02
C GLU A 115 2.47 10.52 11.61
N VAL A 116 2.72 9.40 10.92
CA VAL A 116 2.08 9.12 9.63
C VAL A 116 0.56 9.09 9.77
N ALA A 117 0.02 8.43 10.79
CA ALA A 117 -1.43 8.41 11.03
C ALA A 117 -1.99 9.81 11.35
N ALA A 118 -1.23 10.65 12.06
CA ALA A 118 -1.62 12.02 12.38
C ALA A 118 -1.62 12.97 11.16
N SER A 119 -1.06 12.56 10.01
CA SER A 119 -1.16 13.31 8.76
C SER A 119 -2.58 13.34 8.18
N GLY A 120 -3.43 12.38 8.56
CA GLY A 120 -4.81 12.28 8.11
C GLY A 120 -5.03 11.29 6.94
N VAL A 121 -4.03 10.50 6.57
CA VAL A 121 -4.20 9.43 5.57
C VAL A 121 -5.27 8.42 5.99
N ASN A 122 -5.99 7.86 5.02
CA ASN A 122 -7.03 6.87 5.29
C ASN A 122 -6.47 5.47 5.58
N PHE A 123 -5.33 5.14 4.96
CA PHE A 123 -4.66 3.85 5.06
C PHE A 123 -3.16 4.04 5.24
N ILE A 124 -2.54 3.06 5.87
CA ILE A 124 -1.08 2.99 6.01
C ILE A 124 -0.63 1.59 5.65
N SER A 125 0.25 1.48 4.67
CA SER A 125 0.90 0.24 4.28
C SER A 125 2.33 0.19 4.81
N SER A 126 2.67 -0.93 5.45
CA SER A 126 4.01 -1.16 5.98
C SER A 126 4.52 -2.53 5.59
N GLY A 127 5.63 -2.55 4.86
CA GLY A 127 6.36 -3.78 4.53
C GLY A 127 6.96 -4.47 5.76
N ALA A 128 7.18 -3.73 6.85
CA ALA A 128 7.70 -4.29 8.11
C ALA A 128 6.79 -5.38 8.70
N LEU A 129 5.49 -5.39 8.37
CA LEU A 129 4.56 -6.44 8.80
C LEU A 129 4.84 -7.80 8.16
N THR A 130 5.51 -7.85 7.02
CA THR A 130 5.71 -9.09 6.25
C THR A 130 7.15 -9.36 5.86
N HIS A 131 7.95 -8.32 5.56
CA HIS A 131 9.32 -8.47 5.06
C HIS A 131 10.39 -8.38 6.15
N SER A 132 10.10 -7.74 7.27
CA SER A 132 11.08 -7.42 8.31
C SER A 132 10.63 -7.87 9.70
N THR A 133 9.81 -8.91 9.78
CA THR A 133 9.39 -9.50 11.05
C THR A 133 10.58 -10.17 11.72
N LYS A 134 10.75 -9.89 13.01
CA LYS A 134 11.75 -10.62 13.83
C LYS A 134 11.26 -12.03 14.06
N ALA A 135 12.16 -13.01 13.98
CA ALA A 135 11.87 -14.38 14.36
C ALA A 135 11.52 -14.44 15.87
N LEU A 136 10.50 -15.22 16.21
CA LEU A 136 10.26 -15.61 17.59
C LEU A 136 11.29 -16.69 17.96
N ASP A 137 11.86 -16.57 19.15
CA ASP A 137 12.72 -17.60 19.72
C ASP A 137 11.81 -18.74 20.23
N ILE A 138 11.77 -19.83 19.48
CA ILE A 138 10.97 -21.00 19.77
C ILE A 138 11.91 -22.21 19.83
N SER A 139 11.96 -22.90 20.97
CA SER A 139 12.65 -24.17 21.15
C SER A 139 11.65 -25.31 21.32
N ILE A 140 12.06 -26.51 20.92
CA ILE A 140 11.36 -27.74 21.21
C ILE A 140 12.28 -28.57 22.11
N GLU A 141 11.81 -28.87 23.31
CA GLU A 141 12.50 -29.75 24.23
C GLU A 141 11.76 -31.08 24.29
N LEU A 142 12.50 -32.18 24.13
CA LEU A 142 11.96 -33.53 24.27
C LEU A 142 12.23 -34.03 25.69
N GLU A 143 11.18 -34.28 26.44
CA GLU A 143 11.33 -34.93 27.75
C GLU A 143 11.58 -36.44 27.54
N PRO A 144 12.67 -36.99 28.13
CA PRO A 144 13.03 -38.39 27.93
C PRO A 144 11.89 -39.37 28.23
N ASP A 145 11.07 -39.08 29.24
CA ASP A 145 9.95 -39.91 29.66
C ASP A 145 8.75 -39.89 28.69
N SER A 146 8.70 -38.92 27.78
CA SER A 146 7.64 -38.81 26.77
C SER A 146 7.97 -39.55 25.46
N VAL A 147 9.22 -39.94 25.27
CA VAL A 147 9.67 -40.63 24.06
C VAL A 147 9.42 -42.14 24.23
N ARG A 148 8.30 -42.64 23.71
CA ARG A 148 8.05 -44.10 23.56
C ARG A 148 8.62 -44.51 22.22
N LEU A 149 9.64 -45.37 22.27
CA LEU A 149 10.07 -46.12 21.07
C LEU A 149 8.95 -47.12 20.73
N LEU A 150 8.34 -46.97 19.57
CA LEU A 150 7.40 -47.92 18.98
C LEU A 150 8.14 -49.16 18.46
#